data_6bd9a673b094e7b9b9108ef5a67dd7b7
#
_entry.id   6bd9a673b094e7b9b9108ef5a67dd7b7
#
_cell.length_a   1.000
_cell.length_b   1.000
_cell.length_c   1.000
_cell.angle_alpha   90.00
_cell.angle_beta   90.00
_cell.angle_gamma   90.00
#
_symmetry.space_group_name_H-M   'P 1'
#
loop_
_entity.id
_entity.type
_entity.pdbx_description
1 polymer ?
#
loop_
_entity_poly.entity_id
_entity_poly.type
_entity_poly.pdbx_seq_one_letter_code
_entity_poly.pdbx_strand_id
1 'polypeptide(L)'
;MFRIRPGIRLILDVHHSTPLSLTSGMDAAEGTTVQQPSPSYTITLRVHVSGGHNATGAVVNTIATHEASIVALDVVSSAKGIQTIDITCDTANADHSQQVVDALNAMDGVEVLKWSDETFLMHLGGKIEIALKAPIKNRRDLSRAYTPGVARVCMAIHDNPADVHKLTIKRNTVAVVTDGTAVLGLGDIGPAAALPVMEGKAALFKQFADVDAWPVCLDTKDTEEIISIVKAIAPVYGGINLEDISAPRCFEIEARLREELDIPVFHDDQHGTAIVVLAALINALKVVGKKLSDVRIVVSGVGAAGNAIIRLLLGEGAQHIIGFDRNGALHAGGKTDDAHRNWIIDNTNEDNFEGSLKEGLKGADVFIGVSAGNILTGEDIATMNSGAVVFALANPTPEVDPAAAAKTAAVVATGRSDYPNQINNVLAFPGLFRGLLDAQASQITTDMLRAAAGAIASVVSDEELNETFIIPGVFDARVSERVAQALRQCC
;
A
#
# COMPACT_ATOMS: atom_id res chain seq x y z
N MET A 1 -4.77 18.23 15.00
CA MET A 1 -4.83 19.69 15.00
C MET A 1 -3.48 20.21 14.49
N PHE A 2 -3.34 20.29 13.16
CA PHE A 2 -2.10 20.67 12.50
C PHE A 2 -1.85 22.17 12.70
N ARG A 3 -0.75 22.53 13.36
CA ARG A 3 -0.27 23.91 13.44
C ARG A 3 0.57 24.22 12.20
N ILE A 4 -0.06 24.83 11.19
CA ILE A 4 0.66 25.47 10.08
C ILE A 4 1.37 26.70 10.66
N ARG A 5 2.71 26.75 10.57
CA ARG A 5 3.47 27.98 10.86
C ARG A 5 3.14 29.05 9.82
N PRO A 6 2.74 30.26 10.22
CA PRO A 6 2.56 31.35 9.25
C PRO A 6 3.93 31.91 8.85
N GLY A 7 4.25 31.91 7.56
CA GLY A 7 5.33 32.73 7.04
C GLY A 7 6.27 32.17 5.99
N ILE A 8 5.87 31.23 5.13
CA ILE A 8 6.62 31.00 3.89
C ILE A 8 5.60 30.89 2.75
N ARG A 9 5.38 32.04 2.07
CA ARG A 9 4.78 32.07 0.74
C ARG A 9 5.88 31.76 -0.28
N LEU A 10 6.07 30.50 -0.62
CA LEU A 10 6.80 30.13 -1.82
C LEU A 10 5.85 30.23 -3.00
N ILE A 11 6.04 31.24 -3.81
CA ILE A 11 5.51 31.32 -5.18
C ILE A 11 6.46 30.46 -6.00
N LEU A 12 6.08 29.26 -6.34
CA LEU A 12 6.77 28.47 -7.37
C LEU A 12 5.96 28.60 -8.66
N ASP A 13 6.50 29.37 -9.60
CA ASP A 13 6.16 29.24 -11.01
C ASP A 13 6.64 27.85 -11.44
N VAL A 14 5.72 26.90 -11.52
CA VAL A 14 5.96 25.65 -12.23
C VAL A 14 5.88 26.01 -13.71
N HIS A 15 7.01 26.41 -14.29
CA HIS A 15 7.13 26.47 -15.74
C HIS A 15 6.82 25.09 -16.31
N HIS A 16 5.88 25.06 -17.24
CA HIS A 16 5.58 23.93 -18.10
C HIS A 16 6.86 23.26 -18.61
N SER A 17 7.30 22.21 -17.96
CA SER A 17 8.07 21.17 -18.60
C SER A 17 7.04 20.33 -19.36
N THR A 18 7.21 20.26 -20.67
CA THR A 18 6.49 19.45 -21.64
C THR A 18 6.04 18.12 -21.01
N PRO A 19 4.77 17.71 -21.17
CA PRO A 19 4.35 16.40 -20.71
C PRO A 19 5.24 15.34 -21.37
N LEU A 20 5.90 14.54 -20.55
CA LEU A 20 6.57 13.33 -21.00
C LEU A 20 5.49 12.42 -21.58
N SER A 21 5.39 12.39 -22.90
CA SER A 21 4.59 11.42 -23.61
C SER A 21 5.18 10.03 -23.35
N LEU A 22 4.57 9.30 -22.44
CA LEU A 22 4.75 7.85 -22.31
C LEU A 22 4.03 7.19 -23.49
N THR A 23 4.67 7.22 -24.67
CA THR A 23 4.31 6.35 -25.77
C THR A 23 5.02 5.02 -25.57
N SER A 24 4.46 4.16 -24.73
CA SER A 24 4.64 2.72 -24.84
C SER A 24 3.43 2.20 -25.60
N GLY A 25 3.66 1.72 -26.84
CA GLY A 25 2.61 1.16 -27.66
C GLY A 25 1.95 -0.03 -26.98
N MET A 26 0.71 0.16 -26.63
CA MET A 26 -0.28 -0.89 -26.48
C MET A 26 -1.52 -0.38 -27.21
N ASP A 27 -1.84 -1.00 -28.33
CA ASP A 27 -3.12 -0.84 -29.01
C ASP A 27 -4.22 -1.19 -28.00
N ALA A 28 -4.90 -0.17 -27.50
CA ALA A 28 -6.07 -0.33 -26.65
C ALA A 28 -7.26 -0.67 -27.56
N ALA A 29 -7.78 -1.85 -27.42
CA ALA A 29 -9.14 -2.17 -27.86
C ALA A 29 -10.12 -1.31 -27.06
N GLU A 30 -10.95 -0.52 -27.77
CA GLU A 30 -11.94 0.41 -27.26
C GLU A 30 -13.00 -0.32 -26.40
N GLY A 31 -12.88 -0.13 -25.08
CA GLY A 31 -13.94 -0.26 -24.11
C GLY A 31 -13.75 0.87 -23.13
N THR A 32 -14.37 2.04 -23.40
CA THR A 32 -14.32 3.23 -22.55
C THR A 32 -14.99 2.93 -21.20
N THR A 33 -14.25 2.44 -20.23
CA THR A 33 -14.62 2.60 -18.83
C THR A 33 -14.45 4.08 -18.50
N VAL A 34 -15.56 4.80 -18.28
CA VAL A 34 -15.53 6.18 -17.78
C VAL A 34 -14.83 6.15 -16.42
N GLN A 35 -13.61 6.65 -16.38
CA GLN A 35 -12.82 6.74 -15.18
C GLN A 35 -13.48 7.77 -14.27
N GLN A 36 -13.93 7.38 -13.07
CA GLN A 36 -14.64 8.29 -12.17
C GLN A 36 -13.67 9.23 -11.44
N PRO A 37 -14.12 10.45 -11.05
CA PRO A 37 -13.35 11.35 -10.19
C PRO A 37 -12.85 10.66 -8.93
N SER A 38 -11.60 10.95 -8.55
CA SER A 38 -10.92 10.31 -7.43
C SER A 38 -10.11 11.33 -6.63
N PRO A 39 -10.04 11.19 -5.29
CA PRO A 39 -9.16 12.03 -4.47
C PRO A 39 -7.67 12.00 -4.87
N SER A 40 -7.24 11.01 -5.65
CA SER A 40 -5.88 10.95 -6.18
C SER A 40 -5.59 12.01 -7.24
N TYR A 41 -6.63 12.62 -7.80
CA TYR A 41 -6.56 13.69 -8.81
C TYR A 41 -7.34 14.93 -8.36
N THR A 42 -7.26 15.25 -7.08
CA THR A 42 -7.85 16.47 -6.54
C THR A 42 -7.05 17.69 -6.96
N ILE A 43 -7.73 18.69 -7.53
CA ILE A 43 -7.16 19.98 -7.87
C ILE A 43 -7.83 21.09 -7.07
N THR A 44 -7.04 22.11 -6.70
CA THR A 44 -7.55 23.36 -6.14
C THR A 44 -7.29 24.50 -7.13
N LEU A 45 -8.38 25.18 -7.51
CA LEU A 45 -8.42 26.27 -8.49
C LEU A 45 -8.69 27.59 -7.76
N ARG A 46 -7.88 28.63 -8.01
CA ARG A 46 -8.23 30.01 -7.65
C ARG A 46 -8.72 30.73 -8.88
N VAL A 47 -9.96 31.21 -8.84
CA VAL A 47 -10.66 31.75 -9.99
C VAL A 47 -11.17 33.15 -9.70
N HIS A 48 -10.92 34.09 -10.61
CA HIS A 48 -11.63 35.34 -10.66
C HIS A 48 -12.94 35.18 -11.45
N VAL A 49 -14.03 35.63 -10.86
CA VAL A 49 -15.36 35.52 -11.46
C VAL A 49 -15.98 36.92 -11.49
N SER A 50 -16.23 37.44 -12.67
CA SER A 50 -16.95 38.70 -12.94
C SER A 50 -18.28 38.38 -13.62
N GLY A 51 -19.33 39.21 -13.43
CA GLY A 51 -20.61 38.95 -14.11
C GLY A 51 -21.84 38.84 -13.20
N GLY A 52 -21.74 39.25 -11.92
CA GLY A 52 -22.87 39.35 -11.01
C GLY A 52 -23.25 38.05 -10.31
N HIS A 53 -24.47 38.00 -9.73
CA HIS A 53 -24.88 36.97 -8.77
C HIS A 53 -24.93 35.52 -9.33
N ASN A 54 -25.04 35.36 -10.65
CA ASN A 54 -25.14 34.02 -11.27
C ASN A 54 -23.81 33.45 -11.76
N ALA A 55 -22.73 34.25 -11.75
CA ALA A 55 -21.47 33.86 -12.37
C ALA A 55 -20.78 32.69 -11.62
N THR A 56 -20.79 32.71 -10.29
CA THR A 56 -20.27 31.58 -9.48
C THR A 56 -21.06 30.29 -9.72
N GLY A 57 -22.41 30.40 -9.88
CA GLY A 57 -23.25 29.26 -10.23
C GLY A 57 -22.90 28.66 -11.60
N ALA A 58 -22.56 29.53 -12.58
CA ALA A 58 -22.12 29.10 -13.90
C ALA A 58 -20.78 28.31 -13.82
N VAL A 59 -19.82 28.80 -13.01
CA VAL A 59 -18.55 28.11 -12.78
C VAL A 59 -18.78 26.70 -12.19
N VAL A 60 -19.62 26.59 -11.14
CA VAL A 60 -19.98 25.33 -10.53
C VAL A 60 -20.61 24.38 -11.54
N ASN A 61 -21.55 24.88 -12.35
CA ASN A 61 -22.21 24.11 -13.39
C ASN A 61 -21.23 23.61 -14.48
N THR A 62 -20.27 24.45 -14.87
CA THR A 62 -19.25 24.07 -15.86
C THR A 62 -18.38 22.93 -15.34
N ILE A 63 -17.93 22.98 -14.08
CA ILE A 63 -17.18 21.89 -13.44
C ILE A 63 -18.02 20.60 -13.43
N ALA A 64 -19.29 20.69 -13.03
CA ALA A 64 -20.18 19.53 -12.97
C ALA A 64 -20.49 18.94 -14.36
N THR A 65 -20.65 19.77 -15.40
CA THR A 65 -20.87 19.30 -16.78
C THR A 65 -19.64 18.64 -17.40
N HIS A 66 -18.45 18.88 -16.84
CA HIS A 66 -17.23 18.17 -17.17
C HIS A 66 -16.99 16.97 -16.25
N GLU A 67 -18.02 16.50 -15.52
CA GLU A 67 -17.98 15.29 -14.69
C GLU A 67 -16.97 15.34 -13.54
N ALA A 68 -16.44 16.51 -13.15
CA ALA A 68 -15.62 16.69 -11.97
C ALA A 68 -16.48 16.84 -10.69
N SER A 69 -16.03 16.30 -9.58
CA SER A 69 -16.76 16.31 -8.31
C SER A 69 -16.25 17.44 -7.41
N ILE A 70 -17.10 18.43 -7.12
CA ILE A 70 -16.72 19.55 -6.25
C ILE A 70 -16.70 19.07 -4.79
N VAL A 71 -15.54 19.25 -4.12
CA VAL A 71 -15.30 18.91 -2.73
C VAL A 71 -15.48 20.11 -1.81
N ALA A 72 -15.00 21.29 -2.25
CA ALA A 72 -15.11 22.53 -1.49
C ALA A 72 -15.20 23.76 -2.42
N LEU A 73 -15.83 24.82 -1.93
CA LEU A 73 -15.87 26.13 -2.57
C LEU A 73 -15.83 27.21 -1.49
N ASP A 74 -14.84 28.12 -1.57
CA ASP A 74 -14.64 29.21 -0.66
C ASP A 74 -14.57 30.56 -1.39
N VAL A 75 -15.32 31.55 -0.90
CA VAL A 75 -15.23 32.94 -1.42
C VAL A 75 -14.12 33.65 -0.64
N VAL A 76 -12.97 33.81 -1.27
CA VAL A 76 -11.78 34.46 -0.68
C VAL A 76 -11.96 35.97 -0.56
N SER A 77 -12.55 36.60 -1.59
CA SER A 77 -12.85 38.05 -1.61
C SER A 77 -13.96 38.39 -2.58
N SER A 78 -14.63 39.52 -2.33
CA SER A 78 -15.61 40.09 -3.25
C SER A 78 -15.42 41.61 -3.25
N ALA A 79 -14.91 42.15 -4.35
CA ALA A 79 -14.65 43.57 -4.49
C ALA A 79 -14.82 44.06 -5.95
N LYS A 80 -15.39 45.23 -6.14
CA LYS A 80 -15.56 45.90 -7.46
C LYS A 80 -16.22 45.02 -8.53
N GLY A 81 -17.18 44.16 -8.12
CA GLY A 81 -17.91 43.29 -9.05
C GLY A 81 -17.14 42.03 -9.48
N ILE A 82 -15.96 41.78 -8.89
CA ILE A 82 -15.19 40.57 -9.10
C ILE A 82 -15.20 39.79 -7.77
N GLN A 83 -15.48 38.50 -7.86
CA GLN A 83 -15.28 37.53 -6.78
C GLN A 83 -14.03 36.71 -7.05
N THR A 84 -13.20 36.50 -6.02
CA THR A 84 -12.14 35.51 -6.04
C THR A 84 -12.63 34.32 -5.26
N ILE A 85 -12.69 33.17 -5.90
CA ILE A 85 -13.16 31.93 -5.30
C ILE A 85 -12.05 30.86 -5.37
N ASP A 86 -11.93 30.08 -4.33
CA ASP A 86 -11.13 28.85 -4.31
C ASP A 86 -12.08 27.66 -4.45
N ILE A 87 -11.82 26.79 -5.41
CA ILE A 87 -12.61 25.58 -5.67
C ILE A 87 -11.70 24.39 -5.62
N THR A 88 -12.04 23.42 -4.79
CA THR A 88 -11.39 22.11 -4.75
C THR A 88 -12.33 21.10 -5.40
N CYS A 89 -11.83 20.35 -6.38
CA CYS A 89 -12.60 19.32 -7.06
C CYS A 89 -11.75 18.10 -7.39
N ASP A 90 -12.39 16.92 -7.34
CA ASP A 90 -11.81 15.68 -7.78
C ASP A 90 -12.05 15.51 -9.29
N THR A 91 -11.03 15.05 -9.98
CA THR A 91 -11.04 14.71 -11.41
C THR A 91 -10.69 13.23 -11.62
N ALA A 92 -10.85 12.71 -12.83
CA ALA A 92 -10.61 11.31 -13.13
C ALA A 92 -9.13 11.00 -13.38
N ASN A 93 -8.40 11.96 -13.95
CA ASN A 93 -6.97 11.86 -14.30
C ASN A 93 -6.40 13.25 -14.60
N ALA A 94 -5.10 13.34 -14.90
CA ALA A 94 -4.41 14.59 -15.18
C ALA A 94 -4.97 15.34 -16.42
N ASP A 95 -5.34 14.63 -17.49
CA ASP A 95 -5.92 15.23 -18.69
C ASP A 95 -7.30 15.81 -18.39
N HIS A 96 -8.10 15.13 -17.57
CA HIS A 96 -9.40 15.63 -17.11
C HIS A 96 -9.23 16.90 -16.26
N SER A 97 -8.21 16.96 -15.39
CA SER A 97 -7.87 18.19 -14.64
C SER A 97 -7.61 19.36 -15.57
N GLN A 98 -6.83 19.14 -16.63
CA GLN A 98 -6.55 20.20 -17.62
C GLN A 98 -7.79 20.61 -18.40
N GLN A 99 -8.66 19.66 -18.77
CA GLN A 99 -9.93 19.96 -19.47
C GLN A 99 -10.84 20.86 -18.62
N VAL A 100 -10.94 20.62 -17.31
CA VAL A 100 -11.70 21.47 -16.39
C VAL A 100 -11.12 22.89 -16.34
N VAL A 101 -9.79 23.03 -16.25
CA VAL A 101 -9.11 24.32 -16.26
C VAL A 101 -9.36 25.08 -17.56
N ASP A 102 -9.25 24.42 -18.70
CA ASP A 102 -9.44 25.00 -20.02
C ASP A 102 -10.89 25.42 -20.22
N ALA A 103 -11.85 24.61 -19.78
CA ALA A 103 -13.28 24.94 -19.85
C ALA A 103 -13.62 26.17 -19.03
N LEU A 104 -13.04 26.32 -17.83
CA LEU A 104 -13.24 27.53 -17.01
C LEU A 104 -12.62 28.78 -17.65
N ASN A 105 -11.43 28.68 -18.22
CA ASN A 105 -10.78 29.79 -18.92
C ASN A 105 -11.50 30.20 -20.23
N ALA A 106 -12.28 29.30 -20.81
CA ALA A 106 -13.11 29.62 -22.00
C ALA A 106 -14.40 30.37 -21.67
N MET A 107 -14.76 30.52 -20.38
CA MET A 107 -15.98 31.23 -19.96
C MET A 107 -15.77 32.76 -19.94
N ASP A 108 -16.74 33.51 -20.47
CA ASP A 108 -16.71 34.96 -20.37
C ASP A 108 -16.77 35.44 -18.91
N GLY A 109 -15.82 36.29 -18.54
CA GLY A 109 -15.72 36.85 -17.18
C GLY A 109 -15.19 35.91 -16.11
N VAL A 110 -14.61 34.78 -16.50
CA VAL A 110 -13.93 33.82 -15.64
C VAL A 110 -12.46 33.76 -16.01
N GLU A 111 -11.58 33.81 -15.03
CA GLU A 111 -10.14 33.69 -15.20
C GLU A 111 -9.57 32.77 -14.11
N VAL A 112 -8.96 31.66 -14.50
CA VAL A 112 -8.23 30.79 -13.58
C VAL A 112 -6.85 31.40 -13.30
N LEU A 113 -6.70 32.00 -12.12
CA LEU A 113 -5.45 32.69 -11.73
C LEU A 113 -4.31 31.72 -11.50
N LYS A 114 -4.63 30.58 -10.88
CA LYS A 114 -3.72 29.47 -10.61
C LYS A 114 -4.52 28.25 -10.25
N TRP A 115 -3.91 27.11 -10.47
CA TRP A 115 -4.41 25.86 -9.96
C TRP A 115 -3.25 24.98 -9.47
N SER A 116 -3.55 24.02 -8.66
CA SER A 116 -2.56 23.11 -8.07
C SER A 116 -3.16 21.72 -7.88
N ASP A 117 -2.34 20.72 -8.10
CA ASP A 117 -2.65 19.35 -7.78
C ASP A 117 -2.31 19.09 -6.30
N GLU A 118 -3.30 18.65 -5.52
CA GLU A 118 -3.17 18.45 -4.07
C GLU A 118 -2.19 17.30 -3.74
N THR A 119 -2.10 16.28 -4.61
CA THR A 119 -1.14 15.19 -4.46
C THR A 119 0.28 15.70 -4.56
N PHE A 120 0.59 16.54 -5.58
CA PHE A 120 1.91 17.14 -5.70
C PHE A 120 2.21 18.12 -4.57
N LEU A 121 1.21 18.90 -4.13
CA LEU A 121 1.39 19.81 -2.99
C LEU A 121 1.76 19.06 -1.70
N MET A 122 1.13 17.92 -1.45
CA MET A 122 1.44 17.07 -0.29
C MET A 122 2.89 16.55 -0.31
N HIS A 123 3.50 16.40 -1.49
CA HIS A 123 4.85 15.90 -1.66
C HIS A 123 5.93 16.98 -1.66
N LEU A 124 5.55 18.27 -1.70
CA LEU A 124 6.53 19.36 -1.72
C LEU A 124 7.39 19.40 -0.45
N GLY A 125 8.67 19.14 -0.60
CA GLY A 125 9.63 19.08 0.51
C GLY A 125 9.62 17.79 1.31
N GLY A 126 8.93 16.76 0.81
CA GLY A 126 8.78 15.45 1.46
C GLY A 126 7.62 15.37 2.45
N LYS A 127 7.26 14.16 2.84
CA LYS A 127 6.12 13.88 3.75
C LYS A 127 6.53 13.67 5.20
N ILE A 128 7.81 13.57 5.48
CA ILE A 128 8.35 13.31 6.83
C ILE A 128 9.40 14.34 7.20
N GLU A 129 9.55 14.61 8.49
CA GLU A 129 10.58 15.47 9.06
C GLU A 129 11.14 14.90 10.36
N ILE A 130 12.32 15.36 10.78
CA ILE A 130 12.91 15.00 12.08
C ILE A 130 12.43 15.98 13.14
N ALA A 131 11.87 15.46 14.23
CA ALA A 131 11.50 16.24 15.39
C ALA A 131 12.34 15.85 16.61
N LEU A 132 12.84 16.84 17.35
CA LEU A 132 13.59 16.61 18.58
C LEU A 132 12.65 16.25 19.74
N LYS A 133 12.92 15.15 20.44
CA LYS A 133 12.19 14.77 21.68
C LYS A 133 12.41 15.79 22.81
N ALA A 134 13.60 16.39 22.87
CA ALA A 134 13.93 17.44 23.82
C ALA A 134 14.67 18.59 23.12
N PRO A 135 14.24 19.84 23.28
CA PRO A 135 14.89 20.96 22.65
C PRO A 135 16.27 21.28 23.29
N ILE A 136 17.24 21.64 22.45
CA ILE A 136 18.57 22.12 22.90
C ILE A 136 18.54 23.65 22.88
N LYS A 137 18.39 24.29 24.05
CA LYS A 137 18.18 25.75 24.16
C LYS A 137 19.37 26.52 24.74
N ASN A 138 20.31 25.84 25.38
CA ASN A 138 21.43 26.47 26.11
C ASN A 138 22.65 25.55 26.18
N ARG A 139 23.77 26.07 26.71
CA ARG A 139 25.03 25.29 26.82
C ARG A 139 24.90 24.05 27.70
N ARG A 140 24.03 24.07 28.72
CA ARG A 140 23.80 22.92 29.59
C ARG A 140 23.10 21.79 28.82
N ASP A 141 22.09 22.13 28.03
CA ASP A 141 21.40 21.14 27.19
C ASP A 141 22.35 20.56 26.13
N LEU A 142 23.14 21.43 25.48
CA LEU A 142 24.15 21.01 24.50
C LEU A 142 25.17 20.05 25.11
N SER A 143 25.70 20.39 26.31
CA SER A 143 26.69 19.55 27.02
C SER A 143 26.13 18.16 27.38
N ARG A 144 24.83 18.05 27.63
CA ARG A 144 24.16 16.77 27.93
C ARG A 144 23.80 15.97 26.68
N ALA A 145 23.33 16.67 25.64
CA ALA A 145 22.91 16.04 24.38
C ALA A 145 24.07 15.64 23.47
N TYR A 146 25.20 16.35 23.57
CA TYR A 146 26.36 16.15 22.71
C TYR A 146 27.65 16.12 23.56
N THR A 147 28.65 16.97 23.29
CA THR A 147 29.95 16.95 23.95
C THR A 147 29.95 17.85 25.21
N PRO A 148 30.45 17.35 26.38
CA PRO A 148 31.11 16.07 26.64
C PRO A 148 30.17 14.96 27.16
N GLY A 149 28.91 15.24 27.48
CA GLY A 149 28.01 14.35 28.21
C GLY A 149 27.70 13.05 27.49
N VAL A 150 27.58 13.07 26.16
CA VAL A 150 27.25 11.89 25.33
C VAL A 150 28.30 10.77 25.43
N ALA A 151 29.57 11.10 25.73
CA ALA A 151 30.62 10.10 25.88
C ALA A 151 30.31 9.04 26.94
N ARG A 152 29.63 9.44 28.02
CA ARG A 152 29.20 8.50 29.08
C ARG A 152 28.17 7.51 28.56
N VAL A 153 27.27 7.96 27.69
CA VAL A 153 26.24 7.10 27.05
C VAL A 153 26.90 6.14 26.08
N CYS A 154 27.87 6.61 25.28
CA CYS A 154 28.64 5.76 24.38
C CYS A 154 29.37 4.64 25.14
N MET A 155 30.03 4.97 26.25
CA MET A 155 30.72 3.97 27.08
C MET A 155 29.74 2.99 27.73
N ALA A 156 28.57 3.43 28.19
CA ALA A 156 27.56 2.53 28.73
C ALA A 156 27.08 1.49 27.69
N ILE A 157 26.90 1.90 26.42
CA ILE A 157 26.55 0.98 25.34
C ILE A 157 27.73 0.06 25.00
N HIS A 158 28.97 0.60 25.01
CA HIS A 158 30.18 -0.19 24.77
C HIS A 158 30.31 -1.31 25.80
N ASP A 159 30.10 -1.00 27.07
CA ASP A 159 30.23 -1.92 28.20
C ASP A 159 29.04 -2.92 28.25
N ASN A 160 27.84 -2.48 27.83
CA ASN A 160 26.66 -3.32 27.71
C ASN A 160 25.90 -3.02 26.40
N PRO A 161 26.17 -3.76 25.31
CA PRO A 161 25.56 -3.55 24.00
C PRO A 161 24.03 -3.57 23.97
N ALA A 162 23.38 -4.28 24.90
CA ALA A 162 21.92 -4.32 25.00
C ALA A 162 21.29 -2.94 25.33
N ASP A 163 22.06 -2.04 25.94
CA ASP A 163 21.59 -0.70 26.30
C ASP A 163 21.39 0.20 25.06
N VAL A 164 21.84 -0.20 23.86
CA VAL A 164 21.57 0.51 22.60
C VAL A 164 20.05 0.68 22.38
N HIS A 165 19.24 -0.33 22.70
CA HIS A 165 17.78 -0.26 22.60
C HIS A 165 17.14 0.71 23.62
N LYS A 166 17.78 0.96 24.78
CA LYS A 166 17.28 1.88 25.80
C LYS A 166 17.72 3.31 25.55
N LEU A 167 18.94 3.50 25.04
CA LEU A 167 19.63 4.78 25.02
C LEU A 167 19.66 5.44 23.64
N THR A 168 19.18 4.76 22.59
CA THR A 168 19.19 5.30 21.21
C THR A 168 17.83 5.14 20.52
N ILE A 169 17.74 5.69 19.29
CA ILE A 169 16.56 5.58 18.43
C ILE A 169 16.33 4.14 17.91
N LYS A 170 17.33 3.24 18.01
CA LYS A 170 17.22 1.83 17.60
C LYS A 170 15.97 1.15 18.18
N ARG A 171 15.56 1.54 19.38
CA ARG A 171 14.35 1.02 20.03
C ARG A 171 13.07 1.15 19.19
N ASN A 172 12.99 2.22 18.38
CA ASN A 172 11.74 2.60 17.70
C ASN A 172 11.92 2.84 16.20
N THR A 173 13.04 2.42 15.61
CA THR A 173 13.38 2.80 14.24
C THR A 173 13.39 1.60 13.32
N VAL A 174 12.78 1.73 12.13
CA VAL A 174 12.74 0.74 11.05
C VAL A 174 13.32 1.33 9.77
N ALA A 175 14.17 0.58 9.06
CA ALA A 175 14.54 0.93 7.70
C ALA A 175 13.51 0.42 6.71
N VAL A 176 13.02 1.27 5.82
CA VAL A 176 12.20 0.88 4.66
C VAL A 176 13.13 0.84 3.45
N VAL A 177 13.55 -0.35 3.08
CA VAL A 177 14.61 -0.57 2.08
C VAL A 177 14.01 -0.98 0.74
N THR A 178 14.41 -0.30 -0.33
CA THR A 178 14.01 -0.58 -1.71
C THR A 178 15.16 -0.40 -2.68
N ASP A 179 15.12 -1.10 -3.80
CA ASP A 179 15.91 -0.80 -5.00
C ASP A 179 15.06 -0.21 -6.14
N GLY A 180 13.75 -0.05 -5.92
CA GLY A 180 12.82 0.55 -6.85
C GLY A 180 12.50 -0.30 -8.08
N THR A 181 12.64 -1.63 -8.01
CA THR A 181 12.46 -2.53 -9.15
C THR A 181 11.05 -3.12 -9.31
N ALA A 182 10.14 -2.90 -8.34
CA ALA A 182 8.77 -3.44 -8.37
C ALA A 182 7.73 -2.46 -7.78
N VAL A 183 7.82 -1.18 -8.13
CA VAL A 183 7.05 -0.10 -7.50
C VAL A 183 5.61 -0.07 -7.97
N LEU A 184 4.63 -0.30 -7.07
CA LEU A 184 3.18 -0.06 -7.25
C LEU A 184 2.58 -0.48 -8.62
N GLY A 185 3.06 -1.54 -9.26
CA GLY A 185 2.63 -1.92 -10.61
C GLY A 185 3.23 -1.06 -11.75
N LEU A 186 4.05 -0.06 -11.41
CA LEU A 186 4.84 0.70 -12.38
C LEU A 186 6.09 -0.06 -12.82
N GLY A 187 6.47 -1.08 -12.06
CA GLY A 187 7.65 -1.89 -12.32
C GLY A 187 8.94 -1.22 -11.89
N ASP A 188 9.98 -1.37 -12.71
CA ASP A 188 11.33 -0.86 -12.43
C ASP A 188 11.45 0.62 -12.81
N ILE A 189 11.22 1.50 -11.85
CA ILE A 189 11.35 2.95 -12.02
C ILE A 189 12.57 3.53 -11.32
N GLY A 190 13.33 2.68 -10.63
CA GLY A 190 14.55 3.04 -9.91
C GLY A 190 14.34 3.68 -8.54
N PRO A 191 15.43 3.75 -7.73
CA PRO A 191 15.35 4.11 -6.32
C PRO A 191 14.91 5.55 -6.05
N ALA A 192 15.31 6.51 -6.87
CA ALA A 192 14.95 7.91 -6.69
C ALA A 192 13.44 8.14 -6.92
N ALA A 193 12.85 7.49 -7.93
CA ALA A 193 11.43 7.58 -8.21
C ALA A 193 10.57 6.77 -7.21
N ALA A 194 11.15 5.77 -6.56
CA ALA A 194 10.52 5.01 -5.48
C ALA A 194 10.43 5.79 -4.14
N LEU A 195 11.26 6.82 -3.93
CA LEU A 195 11.35 7.55 -2.67
C LEU A 195 9.99 8.09 -2.17
N PRO A 196 9.11 8.67 -3.00
CA PRO A 196 7.79 9.12 -2.52
C PRO A 196 6.94 8.01 -1.92
N VAL A 197 7.04 6.78 -2.44
CA VAL A 197 6.34 5.60 -1.90
C VAL A 197 6.94 5.21 -0.55
N MET A 198 8.26 5.20 -0.43
CA MET A 198 8.97 4.88 0.82
C MET A 198 8.69 5.91 1.93
N GLU A 199 8.59 7.20 1.58
CA GLU A 199 8.12 8.24 2.51
C GLU A 199 6.66 8.00 2.94
N GLY A 200 5.80 7.58 2.01
CA GLY A 200 4.44 7.17 2.32
C GLY A 200 4.41 6.03 3.32
N LYS A 201 5.20 4.98 3.09
CA LYS A 201 5.34 3.84 4.01
C LYS A 201 5.81 4.31 5.39
N ALA A 202 6.81 5.19 5.45
CA ALA A 202 7.32 5.76 6.71
C ALA A 202 6.25 6.57 7.46
N ALA A 203 5.46 7.36 6.73
CA ALA A 203 4.34 8.12 7.30
C ALA A 203 3.25 7.19 7.89
N LEU A 204 2.94 6.07 7.22
CA LEU A 204 1.99 5.07 7.71
C LEU A 204 2.52 4.37 8.99
N PHE A 205 3.80 4.00 9.03
CA PHE A 205 4.44 3.50 10.25
C PHE A 205 4.26 4.45 11.43
N LYS A 206 4.51 5.74 11.19
CA LYS A 206 4.38 6.77 12.23
C LYS A 206 2.93 6.97 12.65
N GLN A 207 2.02 7.09 11.68
CA GLN A 207 0.61 7.40 11.93
C GLN A 207 -0.11 6.29 12.70
N PHE A 208 0.13 5.02 12.35
CA PHE A 208 -0.65 3.90 12.87
C PHE A 208 0.01 3.16 14.03
N ALA A 209 1.33 3.31 14.22
CA ALA A 209 2.05 2.55 15.25
C ALA A 209 3.10 3.36 16.02
N ASP A 210 3.22 4.66 15.77
CA ASP A 210 4.25 5.54 16.35
C ASP A 210 5.68 4.97 16.17
N VAL A 211 5.95 4.32 15.03
CA VAL A 211 7.27 3.80 14.64
C VAL A 211 7.97 4.83 13.76
N ASP A 212 9.22 5.14 14.07
CA ASP A 212 10.05 6.07 13.31
C ASP A 212 10.73 5.33 12.15
N ALA A 213 10.10 5.32 10.97
CA ALA A 213 10.64 4.62 9.81
C ALA A 213 11.41 5.58 8.89
N TRP A 214 12.47 5.05 8.24
CA TRP A 214 13.35 5.80 7.36
C TRP A 214 13.41 5.18 5.97
N PRO A 215 13.14 5.95 4.91
CA PRO A 215 13.40 5.54 3.53
C PRO A 215 14.88 5.26 3.30
N VAL A 216 15.19 4.09 2.74
CA VAL A 216 16.55 3.69 2.34
C VAL A 216 16.45 3.17 0.91
N CYS A 217 16.61 4.07 -0.06
CA CYS A 217 16.55 3.76 -1.48
C CYS A 217 17.96 3.48 -2.00
N LEU A 218 18.21 2.26 -2.48
CA LEU A 218 19.55 1.80 -2.88
C LEU A 218 19.71 1.88 -4.40
N ASP A 219 20.74 2.58 -4.85
CA ASP A 219 21.10 2.69 -6.27
C ASP A 219 21.93 1.48 -6.73
N THR A 220 21.38 0.29 -6.50
CA THR A 220 21.94 -0.97 -6.95
C THR A 220 20.86 -2.03 -7.05
N LYS A 221 21.03 -2.97 -7.99
CA LYS A 221 20.19 -4.16 -8.19
C LYS A 221 20.94 -5.45 -7.88
N ASP A 222 22.19 -5.34 -7.47
CA ASP A 222 23.00 -6.51 -7.11
C ASP A 222 22.59 -7.03 -5.73
N THR A 223 22.24 -8.32 -5.67
CA THR A 223 21.77 -8.98 -4.45
C THR A 223 22.80 -8.94 -3.34
N GLU A 224 24.07 -9.20 -3.65
CA GLU A 224 25.15 -9.22 -2.65
C GLU A 224 25.43 -7.82 -2.11
N GLU A 225 25.38 -6.82 -2.97
CA GLU A 225 25.59 -5.43 -2.57
C GLU A 225 24.44 -4.94 -1.69
N ILE A 226 23.16 -5.22 -2.05
CA ILE A 226 21.98 -4.91 -1.21
C ILE A 226 22.14 -5.53 0.17
N ILE A 227 22.44 -6.82 0.25
CA ILE A 227 22.61 -7.53 1.53
C ILE A 227 23.74 -6.90 2.35
N SER A 228 24.89 -6.63 1.72
CA SER A 228 26.04 -6.00 2.37
C SER A 228 25.73 -4.63 2.94
N ILE A 229 25.02 -3.77 2.17
CA ILE A 229 24.63 -2.43 2.61
C ILE A 229 23.66 -2.52 3.78
N VAL A 230 22.61 -3.34 3.67
CA VAL A 230 21.60 -3.48 4.73
C VAL A 230 22.23 -3.97 6.04
N LYS A 231 23.15 -4.93 5.97
CA LYS A 231 23.92 -5.36 7.15
C LYS A 231 24.78 -4.24 7.75
N ALA A 232 25.40 -3.44 6.91
CA ALA A 232 26.28 -2.35 7.37
C ALA A 232 25.49 -1.24 8.09
N ILE A 233 24.23 -0.96 7.70
CA ILE A 233 23.38 0.06 8.33
C ILE A 233 22.52 -0.47 9.47
N ALA A 234 22.36 -1.77 9.61
CA ALA A 234 21.51 -2.44 10.62
C ALA A 234 21.74 -1.99 12.08
N PRO A 235 22.95 -1.56 12.51
CA PRO A 235 23.16 -1.10 13.89
C PRO A 235 22.24 0.04 14.35
N VAL A 236 21.71 0.85 13.42
CA VAL A 236 20.80 1.99 13.72
C VAL A 236 19.36 1.54 13.94
N TYR A 237 18.95 0.43 13.32
CA TYR A 237 17.56 0.02 13.22
C TYR A 237 17.18 -1.10 14.16
N GLY A 238 15.96 -1.08 14.65
CA GLY A 238 15.35 -2.18 15.40
C GLY A 238 14.67 -3.22 14.52
N GLY A 239 14.52 -2.93 13.22
CA GLY A 239 13.97 -3.83 12.22
C GLY A 239 14.14 -3.32 10.79
N ILE A 240 14.01 -4.20 9.82
CA ILE A 240 14.13 -3.94 8.39
C ILE A 240 12.81 -4.30 7.69
N ASN A 241 12.21 -3.35 6.99
CA ASN A 241 11.12 -3.58 6.05
C ASN A 241 11.66 -3.49 4.63
N LEU A 242 11.67 -4.60 3.91
CA LEU A 242 11.98 -4.64 2.48
C LEU A 242 10.70 -4.30 1.70
N GLU A 243 10.83 -3.46 0.68
CA GLU A 243 9.69 -2.91 -0.07
C GLU A 243 10.03 -2.82 -1.55
N ASP A 244 9.09 -3.17 -2.41
CA ASP A 244 9.17 -2.95 -3.87
C ASP A 244 10.45 -3.53 -4.53
N ILE A 245 10.97 -4.65 -4.01
CA ILE A 245 12.09 -5.40 -4.58
C ILE A 245 11.53 -6.56 -5.40
N SER A 246 11.91 -6.63 -6.69
CA SER A 246 11.36 -7.61 -7.62
C SER A 246 11.75 -9.07 -7.31
N ALA A 247 10.79 -9.98 -7.51
CA ALA A 247 11.08 -11.41 -7.53
C ALA A 247 11.92 -11.78 -8.78
N PRO A 248 12.80 -12.80 -8.72
CA PRO A 248 13.02 -13.71 -7.58
C PRO A 248 14.01 -13.17 -6.53
N ARG A 249 14.74 -12.06 -6.79
CA ARG A 249 15.81 -11.54 -5.90
C ARG A 249 15.32 -11.25 -4.46
N CYS A 250 14.10 -10.74 -4.33
CA CYS A 250 13.52 -10.42 -3.03
C CYS A 250 13.50 -11.62 -2.06
N PHE A 251 13.31 -12.82 -2.56
CA PHE A 251 13.31 -14.04 -1.74
C PHE A 251 14.67 -14.33 -1.13
N GLU A 252 15.73 -14.26 -1.94
CA GLU A 252 17.11 -14.49 -1.50
C GLU A 252 17.56 -13.39 -0.53
N ILE A 253 17.30 -12.13 -0.87
CA ILE A 253 17.67 -10.97 -0.04
C ILE A 253 17.01 -11.11 1.34
N GLU A 254 15.70 -11.38 1.40
CA GLU A 254 15.02 -11.54 2.68
C GLU A 254 15.54 -12.73 3.47
N ALA A 255 15.66 -13.91 2.84
CA ALA A 255 16.09 -15.12 3.51
C ALA A 255 17.47 -14.97 4.16
N ARG A 256 18.43 -14.43 3.42
CA ARG A 256 19.80 -14.22 3.90
C ARG A 256 19.87 -13.14 4.98
N LEU A 257 19.16 -12.02 4.82
CA LEU A 257 19.13 -10.99 5.85
C LEU A 257 18.50 -11.50 7.16
N ARG A 258 17.46 -12.34 7.09
CA ARG A 258 16.85 -13.00 8.26
C ARG A 258 17.80 -13.96 8.98
N GLU A 259 18.68 -14.62 8.23
CA GLU A 259 19.70 -15.52 8.80
C GLU A 259 20.88 -14.75 9.40
N GLU A 260 21.28 -13.63 8.75
CA GLU A 260 22.53 -12.93 9.05
C GLU A 260 22.37 -11.73 10.01
N LEU A 261 21.14 -11.31 10.34
CA LEU A 261 20.85 -10.20 11.25
C LEU A 261 20.17 -10.67 12.55
N ASP A 262 20.43 -9.94 13.63
CA ASP A 262 19.83 -10.13 14.95
C ASP A 262 18.59 -9.25 15.20
N ILE A 263 18.05 -8.65 14.14
CA ILE A 263 16.83 -7.83 14.13
C ILE A 263 15.84 -8.39 13.11
N PRO A 264 14.52 -8.21 13.30
CA PRO A 264 13.52 -8.74 12.40
C PRO A 264 13.63 -8.11 11.00
N VAL A 265 13.58 -8.96 9.97
CA VAL A 265 13.51 -8.60 8.56
C VAL A 265 12.18 -9.08 7.99
N PHE A 266 11.47 -8.20 7.29
CA PHE A 266 10.15 -8.43 6.76
C PHE A 266 10.04 -7.85 5.35
N HIS A 267 9.53 -8.63 4.41
CA HIS A 267 9.22 -8.13 3.07
C HIS A 267 7.70 -7.95 2.96
N ASP A 268 7.25 -6.69 2.88
CA ASP A 268 5.83 -6.37 2.97
C ASP A 268 5.02 -6.94 1.81
N ASP A 269 5.54 -6.85 0.57
CA ASP A 269 4.84 -7.38 -0.62
C ASP A 269 4.63 -8.90 -0.56
N GLN A 270 5.46 -9.62 0.19
CA GLN A 270 5.29 -11.04 0.44
C GLN A 270 4.34 -11.26 1.63
N HIS A 271 4.81 -10.93 2.81
CA HIS A 271 4.19 -11.34 4.07
C HIS A 271 3.08 -10.41 4.52
N GLY A 272 3.18 -9.09 4.26
CA GLY A 272 2.10 -8.15 4.55
C GLY A 272 0.84 -8.52 3.79
N THR A 273 0.97 -8.75 2.49
CA THR A 273 -0.14 -9.20 1.63
C THR A 273 -0.70 -10.55 2.09
N ALA A 274 0.15 -11.53 2.42
CA ALA A 274 -0.31 -12.83 2.90
C ALA A 274 -1.09 -12.73 4.21
N ILE A 275 -0.65 -11.91 5.17
CA ILE A 275 -1.33 -11.68 6.45
C ILE A 275 -2.74 -11.12 6.23
N VAL A 276 -2.88 -10.04 5.43
CA VAL A 276 -4.17 -9.39 5.25
C VAL A 276 -5.14 -10.24 4.42
N VAL A 277 -4.63 -11.02 3.45
CA VAL A 277 -5.42 -11.99 2.70
C VAL A 277 -5.94 -13.10 3.61
N LEU A 278 -5.09 -13.68 4.46
CA LEU A 278 -5.52 -14.68 5.43
C LEU A 278 -6.55 -14.11 6.41
N ALA A 279 -6.34 -12.90 6.92
CA ALA A 279 -7.27 -12.23 7.82
C ALA A 279 -8.67 -12.07 7.19
N ALA A 280 -8.71 -11.56 5.96
CA ALA A 280 -9.95 -11.42 5.19
C ALA A 280 -10.61 -12.77 4.91
N LEU A 281 -9.81 -13.78 4.54
CA LEU A 281 -10.31 -15.12 4.21
C LEU A 281 -10.92 -15.83 5.43
N ILE A 282 -10.33 -15.71 6.61
CA ILE A 282 -10.88 -16.26 7.87
C ILE A 282 -12.33 -15.78 8.06
N ASN A 283 -12.58 -14.50 7.89
CA ASN A 283 -13.89 -13.91 8.08
C ASN A 283 -14.81 -14.17 6.89
N ALA A 284 -14.31 -14.11 5.64
CA ALA A 284 -15.10 -14.42 4.46
C ALA A 284 -15.65 -15.86 4.50
N LEU A 285 -14.83 -16.82 4.95
CA LEU A 285 -15.25 -18.22 5.10
C LEU A 285 -16.33 -18.40 6.17
N LYS A 286 -16.28 -17.63 7.27
CA LYS A 286 -17.35 -17.60 8.27
C LYS A 286 -18.67 -17.11 7.65
N VAL A 287 -18.63 -16.01 6.86
CA VAL A 287 -19.78 -15.42 6.19
C VAL A 287 -20.46 -16.43 5.27
N VAL A 288 -19.68 -17.16 4.47
CA VAL A 288 -20.21 -18.13 3.50
C VAL A 288 -20.42 -19.54 4.10
N GLY A 289 -20.09 -19.75 5.38
CA GLY A 289 -20.28 -21.03 6.08
C GLY A 289 -19.41 -22.18 5.56
N LYS A 290 -18.22 -21.87 5.01
CA LYS A 290 -17.27 -22.85 4.48
C LYS A 290 -16.05 -22.99 5.39
N LYS A 291 -15.32 -24.12 5.30
CA LYS A 291 -14.09 -24.36 6.04
C LYS A 291 -12.90 -24.28 5.11
N LEU A 292 -11.77 -23.77 5.62
CA LEU A 292 -10.53 -23.61 4.85
C LEU A 292 -10.01 -24.95 4.28
N SER A 293 -10.16 -26.05 5.02
CA SER A 293 -9.78 -27.40 4.59
C SER A 293 -10.57 -27.93 3.39
N ASP A 294 -11.79 -27.43 3.18
CA ASP A 294 -12.74 -28.04 2.26
C ASP A 294 -12.89 -27.21 0.95
N VAL A 295 -12.38 -25.96 0.96
CA VAL A 295 -12.54 -25.03 -0.17
C VAL A 295 -11.47 -25.23 -1.21
N ARG A 296 -11.87 -25.17 -2.49
CA ARG A 296 -10.94 -25.10 -3.63
C ARG A 296 -10.55 -23.66 -3.90
N ILE A 297 -9.26 -23.39 -3.79
CA ILE A 297 -8.66 -22.05 -3.87
C ILE A 297 -7.88 -21.92 -5.17
N VAL A 298 -8.16 -20.88 -5.95
CA VAL A 298 -7.43 -20.50 -7.15
C VAL A 298 -6.64 -19.22 -6.84
N VAL A 299 -5.32 -19.27 -7.01
CA VAL A 299 -4.42 -18.11 -6.82
C VAL A 299 -3.84 -17.69 -8.16
N SER A 300 -4.19 -16.50 -8.64
CA SER A 300 -3.64 -15.91 -9.86
C SER A 300 -2.50 -14.96 -9.53
N GLY A 301 -1.31 -15.25 -10.04
CA GLY A 301 -0.05 -14.60 -9.72
C GLY A 301 0.70 -15.35 -8.62
N VAL A 302 1.86 -15.92 -8.99
CA VAL A 302 2.71 -16.73 -8.11
C VAL A 302 4.09 -16.08 -7.90
N GLY A 303 4.13 -14.76 -8.00
CA GLY A 303 5.29 -13.94 -7.65
C GLY A 303 5.45 -13.79 -6.13
N ALA A 304 6.00 -12.67 -5.68
CA ALA A 304 6.27 -12.41 -4.25
C ALA A 304 5.03 -12.63 -3.37
N ALA A 305 3.92 -11.94 -3.64
CA ALA A 305 2.69 -12.05 -2.87
C ALA A 305 2.05 -13.45 -2.94
N GLY A 306 1.83 -13.97 -4.16
CA GLY A 306 1.14 -15.25 -4.33
C GLY A 306 1.88 -16.43 -3.72
N ASN A 307 3.22 -16.46 -3.79
CA ASN A 307 4.03 -17.47 -3.13
C ASN A 307 3.83 -17.43 -1.61
N ALA A 308 3.88 -16.25 -1.00
CA ALA A 308 3.70 -16.08 0.44
C ALA A 308 2.27 -16.43 0.89
N ILE A 309 1.24 -16.03 0.11
CA ILE A 309 -0.16 -16.38 0.36
C ILE A 309 -0.33 -17.89 0.37
N ILE A 310 0.12 -18.58 -0.69
CA ILE A 310 0.00 -20.05 -0.80
C ILE A 310 0.66 -20.73 0.39
N ARG A 311 1.89 -20.34 0.74
CA ARG A 311 2.62 -20.91 1.91
C ARG A 311 1.86 -20.72 3.21
N LEU A 312 1.33 -19.53 3.44
CA LEU A 312 0.60 -19.21 4.66
C LEU A 312 -0.73 -19.99 4.74
N LEU A 313 -1.48 -20.08 3.63
CA LEU A 313 -2.74 -20.83 3.57
C LEU A 313 -2.55 -22.33 3.77
N LEU A 314 -1.50 -22.93 3.16
CA LEU A 314 -1.15 -24.35 3.40
C LEU A 314 -0.77 -24.57 4.87
N GLY A 315 -0.03 -23.63 5.47
CA GLY A 315 0.30 -23.65 6.89
C GLY A 315 -0.94 -23.59 7.80
N GLU A 316 -2.04 -22.95 7.35
CA GLU A 316 -3.33 -22.89 8.05
C GLU A 316 -4.24 -24.09 7.77
N GLY A 317 -3.80 -25.02 6.92
CA GLY A 317 -4.53 -26.27 6.64
C GLY A 317 -5.41 -26.21 5.40
N ALA A 318 -5.22 -25.25 4.50
CA ALA A 318 -5.82 -25.32 3.16
C ALA A 318 -5.25 -26.54 2.42
N GLN A 319 -6.10 -27.33 1.76
CA GLN A 319 -5.70 -28.56 1.08
C GLN A 319 -5.72 -28.43 -0.45
N HIS A 320 -6.71 -27.74 -1.01
CA HIS A 320 -6.96 -27.71 -2.44
C HIS A 320 -6.62 -26.34 -3.03
N ILE A 321 -5.34 -26.07 -3.28
CA ILE A 321 -4.86 -24.82 -3.90
C ILE A 321 -4.31 -25.11 -5.29
N ILE A 322 -4.65 -24.24 -6.27
CA ILE A 322 -4.02 -24.23 -7.58
C ILE A 322 -3.47 -22.84 -7.84
N GLY A 323 -2.16 -22.74 -8.03
CA GLY A 323 -1.47 -21.53 -8.45
C GLY A 323 -1.46 -21.37 -9.97
N PHE A 324 -1.65 -20.13 -10.44
CA PHE A 324 -1.65 -19.78 -11.86
C PHE A 324 -0.65 -18.68 -12.14
N ASP A 325 0.08 -18.81 -13.24
CA ASP A 325 0.82 -17.72 -13.85
C ASP A 325 0.24 -17.37 -15.23
N ARG A 326 0.93 -16.51 -15.97
CA ARG A 326 0.52 -16.11 -17.33
C ARG A 326 0.44 -17.26 -18.34
N ASN A 327 1.04 -18.41 -18.02
CA ASN A 327 1.06 -19.58 -18.91
C ASN A 327 -0.03 -20.60 -18.53
N GLY A 328 -0.76 -20.41 -17.43
CA GLY A 328 -1.79 -21.28 -16.92
C GLY A 328 -1.49 -21.86 -15.53
N ALA A 329 -2.10 -23.00 -15.22
CA ALA A 329 -1.93 -23.69 -13.96
C ALA A 329 -0.48 -24.15 -13.76
N LEU A 330 0.04 -24.00 -12.54
CA LEU A 330 1.30 -24.63 -12.16
C LEU A 330 1.06 -26.12 -11.94
N HIS A 331 1.78 -26.97 -12.69
CA HIS A 331 1.62 -28.41 -12.69
C HIS A 331 2.98 -29.14 -12.76
N ALA A 332 3.01 -30.41 -12.50
CA ALA A 332 4.26 -31.19 -12.37
C ALA A 332 5.17 -31.12 -13.63
N GLY A 333 4.58 -31.02 -14.82
CA GLY A 333 5.32 -30.86 -16.08
C GLY A 333 5.94 -29.48 -16.30
N GLY A 334 5.59 -28.47 -15.49
CA GLY A 334 5.98 -27.08 -15.66
C GLY A 334 7.16 -26.63 -14.77
N LYS A 335 7.96 -27.57 -14.21
CA LYS A 335 9.13 -27.22 -13.38
C LYS A 335 10.22 -26.51 -14.18
N THR A 336 10.88 -25.57 -13.54
CA THR A 336 11.93 -24.72 -14.07
C THR A 336 13.13 -24.65 -13.11
N ASP A 337 14.09 -23.77 -13.36
CA ASP A 337 15.20 -23.53 -12.42
C ASP A 337 14.78 -22.67 -11.21
N ASP A 338 13.55 -22.14 -11.19
CA ASP A 338 13.01 -21.34 -10.06
C ASP A 338 12.55 -22.26 -8.93
N ALA A 339 13.33 -22.30 -7.85
CA ALA A 339 13.04 -23.11 -6.66
C ALA A 339 11.73 -22.73 -5.97
N HIS A 340 11.34 -21.44 -5.98
CA HIS A 340 10.10 -20.97 -5.33
C HIS A 340 8.87 -21.41 -6.12
N ARG A 341 8.94 -21.34 -7.46
CA ARG A 341 7.92 -21.87 -8.37
C ARG A 341 7.79 -23.41 -8.21
N ASN A 342 8.91 -24.11 -8.20
CA ASN A 342 8.92 -25.56 -8.05
C ASN A 342 8.35 -26.00 -6.70
N TRP A 343 8.60 -25.22 -5.65
CA TRP A 343 8.01 -25.51 -4.34
C TRP A 343 6.48 -25.44 -4.38
N ILE A 344 5.88 -24.44 -5.09
CA ILE A 344 4.43 -24.38 -5.25
C ILE A 344 3.92 -25.61 -6.02
N ILE A 345 4.58 -25.97 -7.12
CA ILE A 345 4.24 -27.17 -7.92
C ILE A 345 4.23 -28.42 -7.05
N ASP A 346 5.22 -28.58 -6.17
CA ASP A 346 5.38 -29.77 -5.32
C ASP A 346 4.39 -29.83 -4.16
N ASN A 347 3.77 -28.71 -3.78
CA ASN A 347 2.90 -28.61 -2.61
C ASN A 347 1.44 -28.24 -2.91
N THR A 348 1.08 -28.04 -4.18
CA THR A 348 -0.26 -27.67 -4.62
C THR A 348 -0.70 -28.46 -5.83
N ASN A 349 -1.97 -28.27 -6.27
CA ASN A 349 -2.49 -28.88 -7.50
C ASN A 349 -2.37 -30.41 -7.51
N GLU A 350 -2.88 -31.07 -6.46
CA GLU A 350 -2.79 -32.54 -6.27
C GLU A 350 -3.29 -33.33 -7.49
N ASP A 351 -4.34 -32.82 -8.16
CA ASP A 351 -4.92 -33.44 -9.35
C ASP A 351 -4.08 -33.24 -10.61
N ASN A 352 -2.95 -32.53 -10.51
CA ASN A 352 -2.12 -32.11 -11.65
C ASN A 352 -2.94 -31.47 -12.78
N PHE A 353 -3.89 -30.60 -12.42
CA PHE A 353 -4.72 -29.89 -13.37
C PHE A 353 -3.84 -29.06 -14.30
N GLU A 354 -4.07 -29.20 -15.59
CA GLU A 354 -3.45 -28.44 -16.68
C GLU A 354 -4.53 -27.65 -17.40
N GLY A 355 -4.42 -26.31 -17.42
CA GLY A 355 -5.43 -25.49 -18.07
C GLY A 355 -5.23 -24.00 -17.81
N SER A 356 -6.09 -23.20 -18.43
CA SER A 356 -6.14 -21.75 -18.25
C SER A 356 -6.73 -21.36 -16.89
N LEU A 357 -6.50 -20.11 -16.46
CA LEU A 357 -7.11 -19.55 -15.25
C LEU A 357 -8.64 -19.67 -15.28
N LYS A 358 -9.28 -19.37 -16.42
CA LYS A 358 -10.74 -19.45 -16.59
C LYS A 358 -11.29 -20.88 -16.41
N GLU A 359 -10.54 -21.87 -16.87
CA GLU A 359 -10.91 -23.27 -16.65
C GLU A 359 -10.71 -23.68 -15.19
N GLY A 360 -9.67 -23.18 -14.53
CA GLY A 360 -9.40 -23.42 -13.12
C GLY A 360 -10.45 -22.83 -12.18
N LEU A 361 -11.14 -21.74 -12.56
CA LEU A 361 -12.19 -21.12 -11.79
C LEU A 361 -13.47 -21.99 -11.70
N LYS A 362 -13.68 -22.88 -12.67
CA LYS A 362 -14.89 -23.75 -12.66
C LYS A 362 -14.91 -24.62 -11.41
N GLY A 363 -15.93 -24.40 -10.57
CA GLY A 363 -16.07 -25.12 -9.31
C GLY A 363 -15.06 -24.72 -8.23
N ALA A 364 -14.38 -23.57 -8.35
CA ALA A 364 -13.60 -22.98 -7.29
C ALA A 364 -14.51 -22.30 -6.25
N ASP A 365 -14.11 -22.31 -4.99
CA ASP A 365 -14.79 -21.62 -3.89
C ASP A 365 -14.19 -20.24 -3.61
N VAL A 366 -12.89 -20.13 -3.80
CA VAL A 366 -12.11 -18.90 -3.50
C VAL A 366 -11.22 -18.57 -4.69
N PHE A 367 -11.26 -17.32 -5.13
CA PHE A 367 -10.30 -16.73 -6.05
C PHE A 367 -9.49 -15.66 -5.32
N ILE A 368 -8.16 -15.72 -5.45
CA ILE A 368 -7.23 -14.71 -4.94
C ILE A 368 -6.36 -14.26 -6.11
N GLY A 369 -6.55 -13.00 -6.55
CA GLY A 369 -5.79 -12.37 -7.61
C GLY A 369 -4.75 -11.42 -7.04
N VAL A 370 -3.49 -11.61 -7.41
CA VAL A 370 -2.32 -10.75 -7.14
C VAL A 370 -1.45 -10.67 -8.40
N SER A 371 -2.09 -10.48 -9.56
CA SER A 371 -1.46 -10.61 -10.87
C SER A 371 -1.61 -9.35 -11.73
N ALA A 372 -2.52 -9.35 -12.68
CA ALA A 372 -2.74 -8.26 -13.62
C ALA A 372 -4.22 -7.90 -13.73
N GLY A 373 -4.51 -6.63 -13.97
CA GLY A 373 -5.87 -6.16 -14.10
C GLY A 373 -6.61 -6.67 -15.34
N ASN A 374 -7.95 -6.76 -15.23
CA ASN A 374 -8.85 -7.08 -16.35
C ASN A 374 -8.60 -8.41 -17.06
N ILE A 375 -8.12 -9.44 -16.34
CA ILE A 375 -7.88 -10.78 -16.92
C ILE A 375 -9.11 -11.69 -16.82
N LEU A 376 -10.10 -11.32 -16.03
CA LEU A 376 -11.34 -12.06 -15.80
C LEU A 376 -12.58 -11.17 -16.03
N THR A 377 -13.70 -11.82 -16.32
CA THR A 377 -15.02 -11.19 -16.45
C THR A 377 -15.98 -11.69 -15.38
N GLY A 378 -17.13 -11.01 -15.19
CA GLY A 378 -18.19 -11.50 -14.29
C GLY A 378 -18.74 -12.87 -14.70
N GLU A 379 -18.70 -13.22 -16.01
CA GLU A 379 -19.10 -14.53 -16.51
C GLU A 379 -18.11 -15.62 -16.08
N ASP A 380 -16.83 -15.33 -16.05
CA ASP A 380 -15.81 -16.25 -15.52
C ASP A 380 -16.05 -16.52 -14.03
N ILE A 381 -16.37 -15.50 -13.23
CA ILE A 381 -16.72 -15.64 -11.81
C ILE A 381 -18.01 -16.45 -11.61
N ALA A 382 -18.98 -16.31 -12.50
CA ALA A 382 -20.22 -17.07 -12.42
C ALA A 382 -20.03 -18.59 -12.60
N THR A 383 -18.84 -19.05 -13.02
CA THR A 383 -18.51 -20.50 -13.12
C THR A 383 -18.04 -21.09 -11.78
N MET A 384 -17.78 -20.25 -10.77
CA MET A 384 -17.38 -20.67 -9.43
C MET A 384 -18.55 -21.30 -8.66
N ASN A 385 -18.25 -21.95 -7.57
CA ASN A 385 -19.24 -22.54 -6.67
C ASN A 385 -20.15 -21.49 -6.02
N SER A 386 -21.35 -21.90 -5.61
CA SER A 386 -22.22 -21.06 -4.78
C SER A 386 -21.49 -20.61 -3.50
N GLY A 387 -21.72 -19.38 -3.08
CA GLY A 387 -20.99 -18.78 -1.97
C GLY A 387 -19.52 -18.54 -2.30
N ALA A 388 -19.21 -18.16 -3.53
CA ALA A 388 -17.84 -17.84 -3.96
C ALA A 388 -17.30 -16.61 -3.24
N VAL A 389 -16.00 -16.65 -2.91
CA VAL A 389 -15.22 -15.54 -2.35
C VAL A 389 -14.22 -15.08 -3.40
N VAL A 390 -14.21 -13.80 -3.72
CA VAL A 390 -13.35 -13.20 -4.76
C VAL A 390 -12.52 -12.08 -4.17
N PHE A 391 -11.21 -12.25 -4.12
CA PHE A 391 -10.23 -11.23 -3.76
C PHE A 391 -9.45 -10.82 -5.01
N ALA A 392 -9.78 -9.67 -5.61
CA ALA A 392 -9.16 -9.14 -6.80
C ALA A 392 -8.25 -7.95 -6.41
N LEU A 393 -6.97 -8.24 -6.15
CA LEU A 393 -6.06 -7.34 -5.46
C LEU A 393 -5.04 -6.65 -6.37
N ALA A 394 -5.06 -6.91 -7.68
CA ALA A 394 -4.18 -6.21 -8.63
C ALA A 394 -4.39 -4.70 -8.58
N ASN A 395 -3.29 -3.94 -8.61
CA ASN A 395 -3.27 -2.49 -8.58
C ASN A 395 -2.64 -1.93 -9.87
N PRO A 396 -3.16 -0.81 -10.42
CA PRO A 396 -4.31 -0.03 -9.96
C PRO A 396 -5.67 -0.61 -10.37
N THR A 397 -5.70 -1.58 -11.28
CA THR A 397 -6.91 -2.20 -11.83
C THR A 397 -7.02 -3.63 -11.33
N PRO A 398 -8.16 -4.03 -10.69
CA PRO A 398 -8.39 -5.40 -10.25
C PRO A 398 -8.45 -6.40 -11.40
N GLU A 399 -8.23 -7.69 -11.12
CA GLU A 399 -8.31 -8.80 -12.08
C GLU A 399 -9.69 -8.93 -12.76
N VAL A 400 -10.74 -8.54 -12.05
CA VAL A 400 -12.12 -8.50 -12.52
C VAL A 400 -12.78 -7.23 -11.99
N ASP A 401 -13.72 -6.66 -12.74
CA ASP A 401 -14.57 -5.56 -12.25
C ASP A 401 -15.33 -6.01 -10.99
N PRO A 402 -15.12 -5.36 -9.82
CA PRO A 402 -15.76 -5.76 -8.58
C PRO A 402 -17.29 -5.75 -8.63
N ALA A 403 -17.88 -4.79 -9.37
CA ALA A 403 -19.33 -4.71 -9.54
C ALA A 403 -19.89 -5.86 -10.40
N ALA A 404 -19.12 -6.33 -11.38
CA ALA A 404 -19.47 -7.50 -12.17
C ALA A 404 -19.32 -8.79 -11.35
N ALA A 405 -18.25 -8.93 -10.56
CA ALA A 405 -18.03 -10.07 -9.68
C ALA A 405 -19.12 -10.21 -8.60
N ALA A 406 -19.55 -9.10 -7.99
CA ALA A 406 -20.57 -9.07 -6.93
C ALA A 406 -21.96 -9.54 -7.38
N LYS A 407 -22.21 -9.71 -8.70
CA LYS A 407 -23.48 -10.26 -9.19
C LYS A 407 -23.65 -11.74 -8.87
N THR A 408 -22.55 -12.47 -8.69
CA THR A 408 -22.55 -13.94 -8.52
C THR A 408 -21.71 -14.41 -7.33
N ALA A 409 -20.64 -13.69 -6.97
CA ALA A 409 -19.86 -13.97 -5.78
C ALA A 409 -20.60 -13.48 -4.52
N ALA A 410 -20.47 -14.22 -3.43
CA ALA A 410 -21.06 -13.84 -2.14
C ALA A 410 -20.22 -12.77 -1.44
N VAL A 411 -18.88 -12.84 -1.54
CA VAL A 411 -17.97 -11.87 -0.96
C VAL A 411 -16.99 -11.41 -2.02
N VAL A 412 -16.85 -10.08 -2.17
CA VAL A 412 -15.85 -9.45 -3.04
C VAL A 412 -15.00 -8.49 -2.23
N ALA A 413 -13.69 -8.58 -2.39
CA ALA A 413 -12.71 -7.68 -1.79
C ALA A 413 -11.67 -7.23 -2.82
N THR A 414 -11.14 -6.03 -2.64
CA THR A 414 -10.12 -5.44 -3.52
C THR A 414 -9.04 -4.73 -2.73
N GLY A 415 -7.94 -4.33 -3.39
CA GLY A 415 -6.94 -3.42 -2.80
C GLY A 415 -7.40 -1.95 -2.78
N ARG A 416 -8.49 -1.60 -3.45
CA ARG A 416 -8.96 -0.22 -3.64
C ARG A 416 -9.78 0.27 -2.44
N SER A 417 -9.62 1.56 -2.11
CA SER A 417 -10.32 2.21 -1.00
C SER A 417 -11.76 2.65 -1.32
N ASP A 418 -12.13 2.64 -2.59
CA ASP A 418 -13.45 3.04 -3.07
C ASP A 418 -14.47 1.87 -3.16
N TYR A 419 -14.04 0.66 -2.78
CA TYR A 419 -14.89 -0.53 -2.67
C TYR A 419 -14.95 -1.05 -1.22
N PRO A 420 -16.01 -1.77 -0.85
CA PRO A 420 -16.06 -2.50 0.43
C PRO A 420 -14.94 -3.54 0.54
N ASN A 421 -14.63 -3.94 1.77
CA ASN A 421 -13.61 -4.97 2.04
C ASN A 421 -12.25 -4.64 1.45
N GLN A 422 -11.72 -3.43 1.71
CA GLN A 422 -10.38 -3.06 1.26
C GLN A 422 -9.32 -3.93 1.95
N ILE A 423 -8.65 -4.79 1.21
CA ILE A 423 -7.51 -5.58 1.67
C ILE A 423 -6.24 -4.75 1.42
N ASN A 424 -5.60 -4.28 2.51
CA ASN A 424 -4.45 -3.39 2.44
C ASN A 424 -3.41 -3.77 3.50
N ASN A 425 -2.13 -3.83 3.10
CA ASN A 425 -1.00 -4.21 3.95
C ASN A 425 -0.84 -3.29 5.17
N VAL A 426 -1.36 -2.06 5.13
CA VAL A 426 -1.35 -1.13 6.27
C VAL A 426 -2.06 -1.69 7.50
N LEU A 427 -2.94 -2.66 7.34
CA LEU A 427 -3.55 -3.36 8.47
C LEU A 427 -2.55 -4.27 9.21
N ALA A 428 -1.47 -4.70 8.55
CA ALA A 428 -0.50 -5.65 9.10
C ALA A 428 0.78 -4.96 9.60
N PHE A 429 1.57 -4.34 8.69
CA PHE A 429 2.97 -4.00 8.96
C PHE A 429 3.19 -3.02 10.11
N PRO A 430 2.38 -1.96 10.34
CA PRO A 430 2.66 -1.04 11.44
C PRO A 430 2.53 -1.72 12.81
N GLY A 431 1.43 -2.44 13.02
CA GLY A 431 1.19 -3.19 14.25
C GLY A 431 2.19 -4.33 14.46
N LEU A 432 2.56 -5.03 13.38
CA LEU A 432 3.56 -6.10 13.40
C LEU A 432 4.90 -5.55 13.90
N PHE A 433 5.44 -4.51 13.29
CA PHE A 433 6.71 -3.92 13.74
C PHE A 433 6.61 -3.29 15.14
N ARG A 434 5.46 -2.70 15.51
CA ARG A 434 5.26 -2.24 16.89
C ARG A 434 5.43 -3.38 17.89
N GLY A 435 4.78 -4.51 17.65
CA GLY A 435 4.90 -5.69 18.51
C GLY A 435 6.32 -6.25 18.57
N LEU A 436 6.98 -6.38 17.42
CA LEU A 436 8.36 -6.86 17.32
C LEU A 436 9.37 -5.95 18.04
N LEU A 437 9.25 -4.63 17.86
CA LEU A 437 10.12 -3.65 18.52
C LEU A 437 9.90 -3.64 20.04
N ASP A 438 8.65 -3.73 20.50
CA ASP A 438 8.33 -3.78 21.94
C ASP A 438 8.90 -5.04 22.62
N ALA A 439 8.84 -6.18 21.91
CA ALA A 439 9.37 -7.44 22.39
C ALA A 439 10.89 -7.61 22.17
N GLN A 440 11.53 -6.70 21.43
CA GLN A 440 12.91 -6.83 20.96
C GLN A 440 13.15 -8.17 20.25
N ALA A 441 12.18 -8.58 19.41
CA ALA A 441 12.27 -9.81 18.66
C ALA A 441 13.42 -9.77 17.65
N SER A 442 14.14 -10.87 17.49
CA SER A 442 15.21 -10.99 16.50
C SER A 442 14.75 -11.58 15.17
N GLN A 443 13.61 -12.27 15.16
CA GLN A 443 13.10 -12.99 13.99
C GLN A 443 11.59 -12.89 13.89
N ILE A 444 11.06 -13.18 12.71
CA ILE A 444 9.62 -13.29 12.44
C ILE A 444 9.33 -14.75 12.08
N THR A 445 8.50 -15.40 12.87
CA THR A 445 8.09 -16.80 12.63
C THR A 445 6.78 -16.89 11.87
N THR A 446 6.49 -18.03 11.27
CA THR A 446 5.19 -18.29 10.64
C THR A 446 4.04 -18.14 11.64
N ASP A 447 4.22 -18.58 12.89
CA ASP A 447 3.19 -18.43 13.93
C ASP A 447 2.90 -16.95 14.26
N MET A 448 3.89 -16.08 14.20
CA MET A 448 3.69 -14.63 14.33
C MET A 448 2.86 -14.06 13.16
N LEU A 449 3.10 -14.50 11.92
CA LEU A 449 2.30 -14.08 10.76
C LEU A 449 0.83 -14.53 10.91
N ARG A 450 0.62 -15.76 11.39
CA ARG A 450 -0.70 -16.32 11.67
C ARG A 450 -1.41 -15.57 12.80
N ALA A 451 -0.69 -15.26 13.88
CA ALA A 451 -1.21 -14.48 15.00
C ALA A 451 -1.61 -13.07 14.56
N ALA A 452 -0.82 -12.42 13.69
CA ALA A 452 -1.15 -11.12 13.12
C ALA A 452 -2.43 -11.18 12.28
N ALA A 453 -2.58 -12.18 11.41
CA ALA A 453 -3.78 -12.37 10.61
C ALA A 453 -5.03 -12.61 11.48
N GLY A 454 -4.93 -13.47 12.48
CA GLY A 454 -6.00 -13.72 13.44
C GLY A 454 -6.38 -12.48 14.26
N ALA A 455 -5.38 -11.66 14.64
CA ALA A 455 -5.61 -10.41 15.34
C ALA A 455 -6.38 -9.40 14.48
N ILE A 456 -6.03 -9.24 13.21
CA ILE A 456 -6.74 -8.38 12.25
C ILE A 456 -8.18 -8.88 12.08
N ALA A 457 -8.37 -10.17 11.81
CA ALA A 457 -9.69 -10.78 11.62
C ALA A 457 -10.60 -10.56 12.85
N SER A 458 -10.03 -10.66 14.06
CA SER A 458 -10.79 -10.52 15.32
C SER A 458 -11.26 -9.09 15.62
N VAL A 459 -10.79 -8.07 14.87
CA VAL A 459 -11.27 -6.69 15.03
C VAL A 459 -12.72 -6.56 14.64
N VAL A 460 -13.15 -7.30 13.61
CA VAL A 460 -14.56 -7.40 13.20
C VAL A 460 -15.22 -8.42 14.08
N SER A 461 -16.23 -8.00 14.85
CA SER A 461 -16.99 -8.92 15.70
C SER A 461 -17.94 -9.79 14.87
N ASP A 462 -18.37 -10.94 15.41
CA ASP A 462 -19.29 -11.84 14.69
C ASP A 462 -20.65 -11.16 14.40
N GLU A 463 -21.06 -10.16 15.20
CA GLU A 463 -22.27 -9.37 14.97
C GLU A 463 -22.14 -8.34 13.84
N GLU A 464 -20.92 -7.83 13.60
CA GLU A 464 -20.63 -6.88 12.52
C GLU A 464 -20.36 -7.59 11.19
N LEU A 465 -20.00 -8.87 11.24
CA LEU A 465 -19.53 -9.64 10.10
C LEU A 465 -20.63 -9.86 9.06
N ASN A 466 -20.37 -9.44 7.82
CA ASN A 466 -21.28 -9.63 6.67
C ASN A 466 -20.48 -9.58 5.34
N GLU A 467 -21.17 -9.77 4.20
CA GLU A 467 -20.54 -9.86 2.88
C GLU A 467 -19.74 -8.60 2.48
N THR A 468 -20.08 -7.44 3.03
CA THR A 468 -19.43 -6.16 2.73
C THR A 468 -18.51 -5.67 3.85
N PHE A 469 -18.37 -6.44 4.95
CA PHE A 469 -17.52 -6.08 6.08
C PHE A 469 -16.85 -7.32 6.70
N ILE A 470 -15.85 -7.87 5.99
CA ILE A 470 -15.04 -9.02 6.42
C ILE A 470 -13.69 -8.63 7.02
N ILE A 471 -13.26 -7.39 6.83
CA ILE A 471 -11.97 -6.89 7.28
C ILE A 471 -12.16 -5.44 7.80
N PRO A 472 -11.46 -5.04 8.87
CA PRO A 472 -11.60 -3.68 9.40
C PRO A 472 -11.09 -2.62 8.42
N GLY A 473 -11.62 -1.40 8.52
CA GLY A 473 -11.08 -0.26 7.77
C GLY A 473 -9.66 0.11 8.25
N VAL A 474 -8.86 0.65 7.34
CA VAL A 474 -7.45 1.02 7.59
C VAL A 474 -7.28 2.06 8.70
N PHE A 475 -8.30 2.87 8.98
CA PHE A 475 -8.30 3.89 10.04
C PHE A 475 -8.88 3.40 11.37
N ASP A 476 -9.22 2.12 11.50
CA ASP A 476 -9.64 1.56 12.78
C ASP A 476 -8.45 1.45 13.73
N ALA A 477 -8.44 2.32 14.75
CA ALA A 477 -7.34 2.42 15.70
C ALA A 477 -7.08 1.13 16.51
N ARG A 478 -8.05 0.19 16.53
CA ARG A 478 -7.93 -1.09 17.23
C ARG A 478 -6.96 -2.05 16.55
N VAL A 479 -6.80 -1.93 15.21
CA VAL A 479 -6.06 -2.91 14.40
C VAL A 479 -4.60 -2.98 14.82
N SER A 480 -3.89 -1.85 14.77
CA SER A 480 -2.44 -1.82 15.04
C SER A 480 -2.11 -2.30 16.46
N GLU A 481 -2.92 -1.91 17.46
CA GLU A 481 -2.71 -2.35 18.84
C GLU A 481 -2.99 -3.84 19.03
N ARG A 482 -4.04 -4.40 18.41
CA ARG A 482 -4.33 -5.83 18.50
C ARG A 482 -3.25 -6.68 17.83
N VAL A 483 -2.76 -6.26 16.67
CA VAL A 483 -1.65 -6.92 15.99
C VAL A 483 -0.39 -6.87 16.87
N ALA A 484 -0.03 -5.67 17.39
CA ALA A 484 1.12 -5.53 18.26
C ALA A 484 1.00 -6.40 19.53
N GLN A 485 -0.18 -6.47 20.13
CA GLN A 485 -0.43 -7.32 21.30
C GLN A 485 -0.25 -8.80 20.97
N ALA A 486 -0.78 -9.27 19.83
CA ALA A 486 -0.62 -10.64 19.40
C ALA A 486 0.85 -11.01 19.21
N LEU A 487 1.62 -10.12 18.58
CA LEU A 487 3.07 -10.35 18.36
C LEU A 487 3.84 -10.40 19.69
N ARG A 488 3.56 -9.50 20.64
CA ARG A 488 4.16 -9.52 21.98
C ARG A 488 3.91 -10.83 22.75
N GLN A 489 2.80 -11.51 22.46
CA GLN A 489 2.47 -12.79 23.07
C GLN A 489 3.17 -14.00 22.43
N CYS A 490 3.65 -13.84 21.19
CA CYS A 490 4.40 -14.86 20.45
C CYS A 490 5.92 -14.80 20.69
N CYS A 491 6.43 -13.71 21.28
CA CYS A 491 7.84 -13.52 21.64
C CYS A 491 8.07 -13.91 23.10
#